data_fd72c7db911f08c9082e1405df12632a
#
_entry.id   fd72c7db911f08c9082e1405df12632a
#
_cell.length_a   1.000
_cell.length_b   1.000
_cell.length_c   1.000
_cell.angle_alpha   90.00
_cell.angle_beta   90.00
_cell.angle_gamma   90.00
#
_symmetry.space_group_name_H-M   'P 1'
#
loop_
_entity.id
_entity.type
_entity.pdbx_description
1 polymer ?
#
loop_
_entity_poly.entity_id
_entity_poly.type
_entity_poly.pdbx_seq_one_letter_code
_entity_poly.pdbx_strand_id
1 'polypeptide(L)'
;MSNSVKYIFVTGGVTSSLGKGIISASLAKLLQARGYSTTIQKLDPYINIDPGTLNPYEHGECYVTDDGAETDLDLGHYERFLNVPTSQANNVTTGKIYQSVIEKERKGEFLGKTVQVVPHITDEIKRRIQLLSANNKYDIVITEIGGTVGDIESLPYVEAVRQMMWEFENDCIVIHLTLIPYLSAAGELKTKPTQHSVKALLELGVQPDILCCRTEHELELNLRKKIAKFCNVSMNAVIEAKDASSIYDVPLLMQTEELDKVVLEKLGLPKKSSPDLNKWKSFLERLKNPKSEVNIALIGKYVELKDSYKSISEAFIHAGVSNETKVNLKWIHSDELSKSSIEKELSDLDGILVAPGFGSRGISGKIQAVEYARKNKVPFLGICLGMQCAAIEFARNVLGLEDAHSTEIAEKTKSPVISIMEEQKKISDYGGTMRLGAYKCQLKPNSKISEAYNKDNISERHRHRYEFNNDYLKEFENKGMMATGINPETGLVEVFELKDHPWFVGVQFHPEYKSTVDQPHPLFVAFVNATLKNKNK
;
A
#
# COMPACT_ATOMS: atom_id res chain seq x y z
N MET A 1 26.33 -17.95 19.84
CA MET A 1 25.45 -16.97 20.52
C MET A 1 24.25 -16.78 19.61
N SER A 2 23.03 -17.15 20.03
CA SER A 2 21.83 -16.81 19.24
C SER A 2 21.74 -15.28 19.25
N ASN A 3 21.82 -14.66 18.07
CA ASN A 3 21.59 -13.23 17.99
C ASN A 3 20.13 -13.01 18.42
N SER A 4 19.92 -12.25 19.52
CA SER A 4 18.60 -11.76 19.89
C SER A 4 18.07 -10.86 18.78
N VAL A 5 16.76 -10.91 18.51
CA VAL A 5 16.11 -10.02 17.55
C VAL A 5 16.19 -8.60 18.08
N LYS A 6 16.51 -7.65 17.21
CA LYS A 6 16.57 -6.22 17.54
C LYS A 6 15.29 -5.49 17.17
N TYR A 7 14.86 -4.56 17.99
CA TYR A 7 13.65 -3.78 17.80
C TYR A 7 13.98 -2.30 17.59
N ILE A 8 13.39 -1.71 16.58
CA ILE A 8 13.49 -0.27 16.28
C ILE A 8 12.08 0.31 16.33
N PHE A 9 11.82 1.19 17.26
CA PHE A 9 10.55 1.90 17.36
C PHE A 9 10.65 3.24 16.67
N VAL A 10 9.74 3.50 15.73
CA VAL A 10 9.68 4.75 14.98
C VAL A 10 8.46 5.53 15.43
N THR A 11 8.69 6.63 16.15
CA THR A 11 7.66 7.54 16.66
C THR A 11 7.70 8.86 15.89
N GLY A 12 6.64 9.65 15.95
CA GLY A 12 6.61 10.98 15.35
C GLY A 12 5.92 12.01 16.22
N GLY A 13 6.33 13.25 16.11
CA GLY A 13 5.73 14.35 16.85
C GLY A 13 5.64 15.62 16.01
N VAL A 14 5.08 16.68 16.58
CA VAL A 14 4.78 17.98 15.96
C VAL A 14 3.54 17.94 15.06
N THR A 15 3.47 17.05 14.07
CA THR A 15 2.33 16.94 13.14
C THR A 15 2.25 15.52 12.54
N SER A 16 1.10 15.20 11.98
CA SER A 16 0.92 14.00 11.14
C SER A 16 1.68 14.15 9.81
N SER A 17 1.73 13.08 9.02
CA SER A 17 2.30 13.05 7.66
C SER A 17 3.78 13.47 7.57
N LEU A 18 4.56 13.26 8.63
CA LEU A 18 6.01 13.50 8.63
C LEU A 18 6.80 12.50 7.77
N GLY A 19 6.16 11.41 7.34
CA GLY A 19 6.79 10.38 6.53
C GLY A 19 7.44 9.25 7.34
N LYS A 20 6.89 8.91 8.52
CA LYS A 20 7.34 7.77 9.34
C LYS A 20 7.45 6.49 8.52
N GLY A 21 6.42 6.15 7.73
CA GLY A 21 6.39 4.96 6.89
C GLY A 21 7.52 4.92 5.87
N ILE A 22 7.79 6.03 5.20
CA ILE A 22 8.86 6.14 4.20
C ILE A 22 10.25 6.06 4.84
N ILE A 23 10.45 6.69 6.01
CA ILE A 23 11.72 6.57 6.75
C ILE A 23 11.93 5.13 7.25
N SER A 24 10.88 4.49 7.79
CA SER A 24 10.92 3.09 8.21
C SER A 24 11.26 2.15 7.04
N ALA A 25 10.60 2.33 5.90
CA ALA A 25 10.87 1.55 4.68
C ALA A 25 12.29 1.81 4.13
N SER A 26 12.76 3.06 4.15
CA SER A 26 14.10 3.43 3.71
C SER A 26 15.19 2.83 4.59
N LEU A 27 15.02 2.90 5.91
CA LEU A 27 15.94 2.29 6.87
C LEU A 27 15.96 0.76 6.70
N ALA A 28 14.80 0.14 6.60
CA ALA A 28 14.70 -1.31 6.38
C ALA A 28 15.40 -1.74 5.07
N LYS A 29 15.24 -0.95 3.99
CA LYS A 29 15.94 -1.19 2.72
C LYS A 29 17.46 -1.08 2.86
N LEU A 30 17.96 -0.09 3.59
CA LEU A 30 19.39 0.06 3.86
C LEU A 30 19.95 -1.11 4.67
N LEU A 31 19.23 -1.54 5.71
CA LEU A 31 19.62 -2.68 6.53
C LEU A 31 19.57 -4.00 5.74
N GLN A 32 18.53 -4.18 4.91
CA GLN A 32 18.42 -5.32 3.99
C GLN A 32 19.59 -5.33 2.99
N ALA A 33 19.96 -4.19 2.44
CA ALA A 33 21.08 -4.05 1.52
C ALA A 33 22.45 -4.32 2.17
N ARG A 34 22.53 -4.30 3.51
CA ARG A 34 23.69 -4.73 4.28
C ARG A 34 23.66 -6.22 4.64
N GLY A 35 22.60 -6.95 4.27
CA GLY A 35 22.44 -8.37 4.53
C GLY A 35 21.79 -8.72 5.88
N TYR A 36 21.00 -7.79 6.46
CA TYR A 36 20.11 -8.09 7.58
C TYR A 36 18.72 -8.49 7.09
N SER A 37 18.14 -9.53 7.68
CA SER A 37 16.74 -9.85 7.46
C SER A 37 15.87 -8.87 8.28
N THR A 38 15.03 -8.08 7.59
CA THR A 38 14.24 -7.02 8.23
C THR A 38 12.77 -7.15 7.88
N THR A 39 11.90 -6.74 8.80
CA THR A 39 10.47 -6.54 8.56
C THR A 39 9.99 -5.26 9.24
N ILE A 40 8.84 -4.76 8.80
CA ILE A 40 8.24 -3.55 9.37
C ILE A 40 6.84 -3.88 9.86
N GLN A 41 6.49 -3.37 11.05
CA GLN A 41 5.15 -3.46 11.62
C GLN A 41 4.57 -2.05 11.77
N LYS A 42 3.29 -1.92 11.50
CA LYS A 42 2.50 -0.71 11.74
C LYS A 42 1.59 -0.92 12.94
N LEU A 43 1.61 -0.01 13.90
CA LEU A 43 0.65 0.07 14.99
C LEU A 43 -0.22 1.30 14.78
N ASP A 44 -1.51 1.09 14.50
CA ASP A 44 -2.46 2.17 14.22
C ASP A 44 -3.31 2.49 15.44
N PRO A 45 -3.35 3.76 15.90
CA PRO A 45 -4.00 4.14 17.15
C PRO A 45 -5.53 4.24 17.06
N TYR A 46 -6.14 4.07 15.88
CA TYR A 46 -7.59 4.13 15.73
C TYR A 46 -8.29 2.85 16.25
N ILE A 47 -9.58 3.01 16.68
CA ILE A 47 -10.38 1.94 17.29
C ILE A 47 -10.99 0.97 16.27
N ASN A 48 -10.96 1.28 14.98
CA ASN A 48 -11.40 0.35 13.96
C ASN A 48 -10.59 -0.96 14.03
N ILE A 49 -11.27 -2.09 13.84
CA ILE A 49 -10.61 -3.42 13.81
C ILE A 49 -9.63 -3.50 12.65
N ASP A 50 -10.05 -3.01 11.48
CA ASP A 50 -9.25 -2.88 10.27
C ASP A 50 -9.77 -1.70 9.42
N PRO A 51 -9.04 -1.28 8.37
CA PRO A 51 -9.47 -0.19 7.49
C PRO A 51 -10.47 -0.62 6.41
N GLY A 52 -10.95 -1.86 6.39
CA GLY A 52 -11.78 -2.40 5.31
C GLY A 52 -13.11 -1.67 5.10
N THR A 53 -13.66 -1.07 6.15
CA THR A 53 -14.89 -0.27 6.12
C THR A 53 -14.66 1.24 6.11
N LEU A 54 -13.40 1.68 6.16
CA LEU A 54 -13.07 3.11 6.19
C LEU A 54 -13.29 3.78 4.83
N ASN A 55 -13.61 5.06 4.88
CA ASN A 55 -13.77 5.85 3.66
C ASN A 55 -12.39 6.16 3.05
N PRO A 56 -12.14 5.80 1.77
CA PRO A 56 -10.87 6.10 1.10
C PRO A 56 -10.50 7.59 1.07
N TYR A 57 -11.48 8.50 1.16
CA TYR A 57 -11.20 9.95 1.26
C TYR A 57 -10.57 10.37 2.59
N GLU A 58 -10.72 9.56 3.65
CA GLU A 58 -10.16 9.88 4.98
C GLU A 58 -8.83 9.16 5.24
N HIS A 59 -8.69 7.92 4.74
CA HIS A 59 -7.59 7.03 5.09
C HIS A 59 -6.72 6.57 3.90
N GLY A 60 -7.10 6.95 2.67
CA GLY A 60 -6.47 6.41 1.47
C GLY A 60 -6.95 5.00 1.12
N GLU A 61 -6.16 4.27 0.34
CA GLU A 61 -6.52 2.91 -0.06
C GLU A 61 -6.43 1.92 1.12
N CYS A 62 -7.31 0.93 1.12
CA CYS A 62 -7.16 -0.25 1.95
C CYS A 62 -6.24 -1.25 1.23
N TYR A 63 -5.06 -1.50 1.78
CA TYR A 63 -4.10 -2.45 1.22
C TYR A 63 -4.38 -3.86 1.73
N VAL A 64 -4.27 -4.88 0.86
CA VAL A 64 -4.56 -6.27 1.22
C VAL A 64 -3.30 -7.12 1.12
N THR A 65 -3.01 -7.89 2.18
CA THR A 65 -1.89 -8.83 2.24
C THR A 65 -2.22 -10.19 1.61
N ASP A 66 -1.22 -11.05 1.39
CA ASP A 66 -1.44 -12.39 0.84
C ASP A 66 -2.33 -13.27 1.73
N ASP A 67 -2.26 -13.11 3.05
CA ASP A 67 -3.07 -13.84 4.03
C ASP A 67 -4.45 -13.20 4.30
N GLY A 68 -4.84 -12.21 3.50
CA GLY A 68 -6.18 -11.63 3.50
C GLY A 68 -6.43 -10.54 4.54
N ALA A 69 -5.40 -10.00 5.17
CA ALA A 69 -5.59 -8.85 6.05
C ALA A 69 -5.86 -7.58 5.25
N GLU A 70 -6.92 -6.86 5.61
CA GLU A 70 -7.15 -5.48 5.23
C GLU A 70 -6.31 -4.57 6.14
N THR A 71 -5.46 -3.73 5.55
CA THR A 71 -4.42 -3.00 6.27
C THR A 71 -4.30 -1.56 5.79
N ASP A 72 -3.58 -0.75 6.56
CA ASP A 72 -3.20 0.61 6.17
C ASP A 72 -2.30 0.63 4.92
N LEU A 73 -2.39 1.71 4.15
CA LEU A 73 -1.64 1.90 2.90
C LEU A 73 -0.11 1.88 3.07
N ASP A 74 0.39 2.15 4.28
CA ASP A 74 1.83 2.13 4.58
C ASP A 74 2.44 0.74 4.37
N LEU A 75 1.67 -0.35 4.56
CA LEU A 75 2.15 -1.70 4.27
C LEU A 75 2.53 -1.86 2.80
N GLY A 76 1.79 -1.20 1.90
CA GLY A 76 2.16 -1.13 0.49
C GLY A 76 3.54 -0.49 0.29
N HIS A 77 3.88 0.58 1.02
CA HIS A 77 5.21 1.17 0.97
C HIS A 77 6.29 0.20 1.47
N TYR A 78 6.02 -0.54 2.55
CA TYR A 78 6.98 -1.52 3.08
C TYR A 78 7.29 -2.62 2.06
N GLU A 79 6.25 -3.21 1.45
CA GLU A 79 6.45 -4.24 0.43
C GLU A 79 7.13 -3.70 -0.83
N ARG A 80 6.76 -2.50 -1.30
CA ARG A 80 7.36 -1.87 -2.48
C ARG A 80 8.87 -1.63 -2.33
N PHE A 81 9.32 -1.27 -1.12
CA PHE A 81 10.73 -1.01 -0.83
C PHE A 81 11.52 -2.28 -0.59
N LEU A 82 10.96 -3.24 0.16
CA LEU A 82 11.68 -4.43 0.60
C LEU A 82 11.57 -5.62 -0.36
N ASN A 83 10.55 -5.63 -1.21
CA ASN A 83 10.16 -6.79 -2.02
C ASN A 83 9.96 -8.07 -1.15
N VAL A 84 9.37 -7.88 0.02
CA VAL A 84 9.06 -8.94 1.00
C VAL A 84 7.59 -8.80 1.37
N PRO A 85 6.78 -9.86 1.22
CA PRO A 85 5.36 -9.80 1.56
C PRO A 85 5.17 -9.60 3.06
N THR A 86 4.20 -8.79 3.40
CA THR A 86 3.69 -8.60 4.76
C THR A 86 2.51 -9.53 5.03
N SER A 87 2.12 -9.63 6.29
CA SER A 87 1.03 -10.45 6.79
C SER A 87 0.17 -9.66 7.78
N GLN A 88 -0.92 -10.24 8.24
CA GLN A 88 -1.76 -9.65 9.29
C GLN A 88 -0.99 -9.30 10.58
N ALA A 89 0.15 -9.95 10.83
CA ALA A 89 1.00 -9.62 11.98
C ALA A 89 1.74 -8.28 11.82
N ASN A 90 1.85 -7.78 10.58
CA ASN A 90 2.53 -6.53 10.29
C ASN A 90 1.65 -5.29 10.46
N ASN A 91 0.32 -5.45 10.62
CA ASN A 91 -0.58 -4.32 10.92
C ASN A 91 -1.49 -4.63 12.10
N VAL A 92 -1.39 -3.85 13.15
CA VAL A 92 -2.15 -4.02 14.39
C VAL A 92 -2.80 -2.70 14.76
N THR A 93 -4.14 -2.70 14.87
CA THR A 93 -4.92 -1.54 15.30
C THR A 93 -5.23 -1.59 16.78
N THR A 94 -5.52 -0.46 17.39
CA THR A 94 -6.05 -0.38 18.76
C THR A 94 -7.30 -1.26 18.90
N GLY A 95 -8.19 -1.25 17.91
CA GLY A 95 -9.40 -2.08 17.91
C GLY A 95 -9.09 -3.58 18.06
N LYS A 96 -8.15 -4.11 17.28
CA LYS A 96 -7.72 -5.53 17.39
C LYS A 96 -7.13 -5.86 18.75
N ILE A 97 -6.37 -4.93 19.36
CA ILE A 97 -5.78 -5.13 20.69
C ILE A 97 -6.86 -5.20 21.75
N TYR A 98 -7.74 -4.20 21.80
CA TYR A 98 -8.81 -4.14 22.79
C TYR A 98 -9.80 -5.29 22.64
N GLN A 99 -10.19 -5.62 21.42
CA GLN A 99 -11.03 -6.79 21.14
C GLN A 99 -10.41 -8.07 21.71
N SER A 100 -9.13 -8.31 21.43
CA SER A 100 -8.42 -9.50 21.93
C SER A 100 -8.44 -9.57 23.46
N VAL A 101 -8.20 -8.45 24.16
CA VAL A 101 -8.20 -8.42 25.63
C VAL A 101 -9.61 -8.59 26.21
N ILE A 102 -10.62 -7.95 25.61
CA ILE A 102 -12.02 -8.09 26.01
C ILE A 102 -12.50 -9.54 25.81
N GLU A 103 -12.17 -10.17 24.69
CA GLU A 103 -12.52 -11.57 24.45
C GLU A 103 -11.89 -12.53 25.46
N LYS A 104 -10.63 -12.30 25.84
CA LYS A 104 -9.94 -13.07 26.90
C LYS A 104 -10.61 -12.86 28.26
N GLU A 105 -11.00 -11.63 28.58
CA GLU A 105 -11.74 -11.31 29.81
C GLU A 105 -13.07 -12.09 29.84
N ARG A 106 -13.87 -12.02 28.76
CA ARG A 106 -15.15 -12.72 28.66
C ARG A 106 -15.02 -14.25 28.75
N LYS A 107 -13.89 -14.80 28.31
CA LYS A 107 -13.55 -16.24 28.47
C LYS A 107 -13.02 -16.60 29.84
N GLY A 108 -12.82 -15.64 30.76
CA GLY A 108 -12.30 -15.87 32.11
C GLY A 108 -10.79 -16.11 32.18
N GLU A 109 -10.03 -15.81 31.14
CA GLU A 109 -8.58 -16.09 31.09
C GLU A 109 -7.79 -15.29 32.13
N PHE A 110 -8.33 -14.19 32.65
CA PHE A 110 -7.69 -13.39 33.68
C PHE A 110 -8.01 -13.83 35.14
N LEU A 111 -8.73 -14.93 35.30
CA LEU A 111 -8.99 -15.58 36.60
C LEU A 111 -9.56 -14.62 37.67
N GLY A 112 -10.49 -13.72 37.29
CA GLY A 112 -11.14 -12.77 38.16
C GLY A 112 -10.33 -11.51 38.52
N LYS A 113 -9.16 -11.31 37.91
CA LYS A 113 -8.38 -10.08 38.09
C LYS A 113 -9.07 -8.88 37.42
N THR A 114 -8.87 -7.70 38.00
CA THR A 114 -9.25 -6.44 37.33
C THR A 114 -8.38 -6.23 36.10
N VAL A 115 -9.01 -6.12 34.92
CA VAL A 115 -8.30 -5.88 33.65
C VAL A 115 -8.14 -4.37 33.44
N GLN A 116 -6.93 -3.92 33.19
CA GLN A 116 -6.54 -2.51 33.10
C GLN A 116 -5.68 -2.27 31.83
N VAL A 117 -5.52 -1.01 31.42
CA VAL A 117 -4.65 -0.67 30.28
C VAL A 117 -3.22 -1.14 30.56
N VAL A 118 -2.69 -0.84 31.74
CA VAL A 118 -1.42 -1.41 32.24
C VAL A 118 -1.76 -2.43 33.32
N PRO A 119 -1.35 -3.71 33.21
CA PRO A 119 -0.47 -4.25 32.16
C PRO A 119 -1.19 -4.89 30.97
N HIS A 120 -2.50 -5.14 30.99
CA HIS A 120 -3.14 -6.11 30.08
C HIS A 120 -3.15 -5.66 28.62
N ILE A 121 -3.43 -4.37 28.34
CA ILE A 121 -3.37 -3.81 26.97
C ILE A 121 -1.91 -3.68 26.54
N THR A 122 -1.02 -3.18 27.41
CA THR A 122 0.41 -3.07 27.06
C THR A 122 1.06 -4.42 26.83
N ASP A 123 0.71 -5.45 27.57
CA ASP A 123 1.19 -6.82 27.36
C ASP A 123 0.71 -7.41 26.02
N GLU A 124 -0.55 -7.14 25.64
CA GLU A 124 -1.06 -7.56 24.32
C GLU A 124 -0.34 -6.82 23.19
N ILE A 125 -0.04 -5.51 23.33
CA ILE A 125 0.76 -4.74 22.38
C ILE A 125 2.16 -5.37 22.24
N LYS A 126 2.87 -5.60 23.36
CA LYS A 126 4.20 -6.22 23.36
C LYS A 126 4.17 -7.61 22.71
N ARG A 127 3.16 -8.42 23.05
CA ARG A 127 2.97 -9.74 22.43
C ARG A 127 2.81 -9.64 20.91
N ARG A 128 2.05 -8.67 20.40
CA ARG A 128 1.86 -8.45 18.96
C ARG A 128 3.15 -8.02 18.27
N ILE A 129 3.98 -7.20 18.91
CA ILE A 129 5.29 -6.82 18.39
C ILE A 129 6.20 -8.04 18.30
N GLN A 130 6.22 -8.87 19.33
CA GLN A 130 7.06 -10.05 19.41
C GLN A 130 6.63 -11.19 18.47
N LEU A 131 5.39 -11.21 17.95
CA LEU A 131 4.97 -12.23 16.97
C LEU A 131 5.86 -12.25 15.72
N LEU A 132 6.38 -11.11 15.29
CA LEU A 132 7.26 -11.02 14.12
C LEU A 132 8.68 -11.55 14.42
N SER A 133 9.08 -11.63 15.67
CA SER A 133 10.35 -12.21 16.10
C SER A 133 10.31 -13.73 16.33
N ALA A 134 9.11 -14.32 16.30
CA ALA A 134 8.93 -15.74 16.47
C ALA A 134 9.70 -16.52 15.39
N ASN A 135 10.37 -17.59 15.80
CA ASN A 135 11.19 -18.47 14.93
C ASN A 135 12.46 -17.81 14.33
N ASN A 136 12.93 -16.68 14.86
CA ASN A 136 14.14 -15.99 14.41
C ASN A 136 14.18 -15.74 12.88
N LYS A 137 13.03 -15.46 12.28
CA LYS A 137 12.90 -15.19 10.84
C LYS A 137 13.58 -13.88 10.45
N TYR A 138 13.59 -12.91 11.36
CA TYR A 138 14.14 -11.58 11.14
C TYR A 138 15.21 -11.24 12.17
N ASP A 139 16.28 -10.57 11.73
CA ASP A 139 17.31 -10.02 12.61
C ASP A 139 16.82 -8.75 13.29
N ILE A 140 16.02 -7.94 12.55
CA ILE A 140 15.56 -6.62 13.00
C ILE A 140 14.07 -6.47 12.67
N VAL A 141 13.29 -6.05 13.66
CA VAL A 141 11.87 -5.65 13.54
C VAL A 141 11.77 -4.15 13.74
N ILE A 142 11.29 -3.44 12.73
CA ILE A 142 11.00 -2.00 12.80
C ILE A 142 9.51 -1.84 13.07
N THR A 143 9.15 -1.19 14.18
CA THR A 143 7.75 -0.94 14.53
C THR A 143 7.44 0.54 14.42
N GLU A 144 6.63 0.91 13.45
CA GLU A 144 6.13 2.27 13.27
C GLU A 144 4.92 2.49 14.18
N ILE A 145 5.03 3.48 15.07
CA ILE A 145 3.92 3.91 15.93
C ILE A 145 3.11 4.98 15.18
N GLY A 146 1.86 4.66 14.88
CA GLY A 146 0.91 5.59 14.26
C GLY A 146 0.55 6.75 15.20
N GLY A 147 -0.04 7.80 14.63
CA GLY A 147 -0.39 9.02 15.37
C GLY A 147 0.80 9.92 15.69
N THR A 148 0.57 10.88 16.58
CA THR A 148 1.54 11.89 17.02
C THR A 148 1.79 11.71 18.51
N VAL A 149 3.04 11.82 18.94
CA VAL A 149 3.39 11.78 20.37
C VAL A 149 2.70 12.94 21.09
N GLY A 150 1.94 12.62 22.13
CA GLY A 150 1.08 13.55 22.87
C GLY A 150 -0.42 13.32 22.61
N ASP A 151 -0.79 12.61 21.54
CA ASP A 151 -2.18 12.22 21.30
C ASP A 151 -2.60 11.12 22.28
N ILE A 152 -3.83 11.19 22.79
CA ILE A 152 -4.38 10.25 23.78
C ILE A 152 -4.35 8.81 23.25
N GLU A 153 -4.66 8.65 21.96
CA GLU A 153 -4.77 7.36 21.29
C GLU A 153 -3.43 6.61 21.23
N SER A 154 -2.31 7.33 21.22
CA SER A 154 -0.97 6.73 21.11
C SER A 154 -0.36 6.34 22.48
N LEU A 155 -0.93 6.79 23.61
CA LEU A 155 -0.37 6.58 24.95
C LEU A 155 -0.11 5.11 25.29
N PRO A 156 -1.03 4.15 25.06
CA PRO A 156 -0.77 2.74 25.38
C PRO A 156 0.41 2.16 24.57
N TYR A 157 0.60 2.62 23.34
CA TYR A 157 1.71 2.18 22.50
C TYR A 157 3.05 2.72 23.01
N VAL A 158 3.11 4.02 23.35
CA VAL A 158 4.33 4.63 23.91
C VAL A 158 4.69 3.99 25.25
N GLU A 159 3.69 3.67 26.08
CA GLU A 159 3.91 2.96 27.35
C GLU A 159 4.44 1.52 27.09
N ALA A 160 3.91 0.80 26.12
CA ALA A 160 4.44 -0.52 25.73
C ALA A 160 5.89 -0.42 25.23
N VAL A 161 6.22 0.60 24.43
CA VAL A 161 7.60 0.87 23.98
C VAL A 161 8.52 1.13 25.18
N ARG A 162 8.10 1.98 26.13
CA ARG A 162 8.85 2.24 27.36
C ARG A 162 9.15 0.96 28.14
N GLN A 163 8.15 0.06 28.27
CA GLN A 163 8.32 -1.23 28.92
C GLN A 163 9.29 -2.13 28.16
N MET A 164 9.17 -2.20 26.83
CA MET A 164 10.08 -3.01 26.01
C MET A 164 11.54 -2.51 26.06
N MET A 165 11.75 -1.20 26.09
CA MET A 165 13.10 -0.63 26.28
C MET A 165 13.73 -1.05 27.60
N TRP A 166 12.92 -1.20 28.66
CA TRP A 166 13.37 -1.71 29.95
C TRP A 166 13.60 -3.22 29.92
N GLU A 167 12.70 -3.99 29.30
CA GLU A 167 12.75 -5.46 29.28
C GLU A 167 13.88 -6.00 28.37
N PHE A 168 14.18 -5.30 27.28
CA PHE A 168 15.14 -5.74 26.25
C PHE A 168 16.40 -4.88 26.18
N GLU A 169 16.55 -3.90 27.07
CA GLU A 169 17.73 -3.02 27.22
C GLU A 169 18.45 -2.68 25.90
N ASN A 170 19.56 -3.39 25.60
CA ASN A 170 20.43 -3.16 24.44
C ASN A 170 19.86 -3.67 23.10
N ASP A 171 18.67 -4.28 23.11
CA ASP A 171 18.04 -4.83 21.91
C ASP A 171 16.96 -3.92 21.32
N CYS A 172 16.71 -2.75 21.95
CA CYS A 172 15.72 -1.77 21.54
C CYS A 172 16.34 -0.39 21.36
N ILE A 173 15.90 0.32 20.30
CA ILE A 173 16.17 1.76 20.11
C ILE A 173 14.91 2.49 19.64
N VAL A 174 14.87 3.80 19.88
CA VAL A 174 13.80 4.69 19.43
C VAL A 174 14.32 5.75 18.46
N ILE A 175 13.71 5.79 17.28
CA ILE A 175 13.89 6.85 16.29
C ILE A 175 12.66 7.76 16.38
N HIS A 176 12.89 9.05 16.61
CA HIS A 176 11.82 10.02 16.69
C HIS A 176 11.86 10.99 15.51
N LEU A 177 10.79 11.02 14.71
CA LEU A 177 10.64 11.97 13.62
C LEU A 177 10.06 13.27 14.14
N THR A 178 10.65 14.37 13.72
CA THR A 178 10.20 15.72 14.08
C THR A 178 10.22 16.65 12.87
N LEU A 179 9.64 17.83 13.00
CA LEU A 179 9.63 18.87 11.99
C LEU A 179 10.50 20.06 12.42
N ILE A 180 11.33 20.53 11.51
CA ILE A 180 12.07 21.79 11.64
C ILE A 180 11.54 22.76 10.58
N PRO A 181 10.51 23.55 10.89
CA PRO A 181 9.90 24.43 9.92
C PRO A 181 10.81 25.62 9.58
N TYR A 182 10.77 26.03 8.32
CA TYR A 182 11.35 27.29 7.87
C TYR A 182 10.31 28.39 7.97
N LEU A 183 10.64 29.46 8.69
CA LEU A 183 9.78 30.63 8.78
C LEU A 183 10.23 31.68 7.76
N SER A 184 9.57 31.77 6.63
CA SER A 184 9.93 32.69 5.53
C SER A 184 10.05 34.14 5.97
N ALA A 185 9.16 34.61 6.87
CA ALA A 185 9.20 35.97 7.40
C ALA A 185 10.45 36.27 8.26
N ALA A 186 11.05 35.23 8.88
CA ALA A 186 12.25 35.35 9.70
C ALA A 186 13.52 34.89 8.96
N GLY A 187 13.37 34.26 7.80
CA GLY A 187 14.47 33.74 7.00
C GLY A 187 15.27 32.63 7.68
N GLU A 188 14.67 31.85 8.59
CA GLU A 188 15.42 30.87 9.39
C GLU A 188 14.61 29.61 9.76
N LEU A 189 15.35 28.52 9.99
CA LEU A 189 14.84 27.27 10.54
C LEU A 189 14.58 27.37 12.05
N LYS A 190 13.46 26.83 12.52
CA LYS A 190 13.06 26.87 13.94
C LYS A 190 13.15 25.50 14.59
N THR A 191 14.01 25.36 15.59
CA THR A 191 14.23 24.10 16.32
C THR A 191 13.28 23.89 17.51
N LYS A 192 12.48 24.89 17.88
CA LYS A 192 11.56 24.80 19.03
C LYS A 192 10.53 23.70 18.92
N PRO A 193 9.85 23.48 17.76
CA PRO A 193 8.88 22.39 17.62
C PRO A 193 9.51 21.01 17.91
N THR A 194 10.70 20.75 17.38
CA THR A 194 11.49 19.54 17.67
C THR A 194 11.79 19.38 19.16
N GLN A 195 12.24 20.44 19.83
CA GLN A 195 12.56 20.40 21.27
C GLN A 195 11.31 20.08 22.10
N HIS A 196 10.14 20.65 21.75
CA HIS A 196 8.90 20.38 22.46
C HIS A 196 8.40 18.95 22.20
N SER A 197 8.52 18.46 20.97
CA SER A 197 8.14 17.10 20.63
C SER A 197 8.97 16.05 21.39
N VAL A 198 10.29 16.24 21.44
CA VAL A 198 11.17 15.35 22.23
C VAL A 198 10.87 15.46 23.72
N LYS A 199 10.56 16.66 24.22
CA LYS A 199 10.17 16.83 25.63
C LYS A 199 8.89 16.07 25.96
N ALA A 200 7.87 16.12 25.08
CA ALA A 200 6.64 15.36 25.26
C ALA A 200 6.89 13.84 25.30
N LEU A 201 7.81 13.32 24.45
CA LEU A 201 8.21 11.91 24.49
C LEU A 201 8.94 11.55 25.79
N LEU A 202 9.82 12.44 26.27
CA LEU A 202 10.53 12.29 27.56
C LEU A 202 9.56 12.28 28.76
N GLU A 203 8.51 13.09 28.75
CA GLU A 203 7.48 13.12 29.79
C GLU A 203 6.75 11.77 29.88
N LEU A 204 6.68 10.99 28.79
CA LEU A 204 6.17 9.63 28.74
C LEU A 204 7.24 8.56 29.11
N GLY A 205 8.44 8.99 29.52
CA GLY A 205 9.53 8.11 29.96
C GLY A 205 10.32 7.46 28.82
N VAL A 206 10.24 7.97 27.61
CA VAL A 206 10.99 7.46 26.44
C VAL A 206 12.01 8.49 25.98
N GLN A 207 13.32 8.15 26.04
CA GLN A 207 14.41 8.93 25.46
C GLN A 207 14.64 8.43 24.03
N PRO A 208 14.54 9.29 22.99
CA PRO A 208 14.91 8.89 21.65
C PRO A 208 16.44 8.71 21.54
N ASP A 209 16.87 7.70 20.78
CA ASP A 209 18.27 7.44 20.44
C ASP A 209 18.71 8.21 19.21
N ILE A 210 17.79 8.41 18.25
CA ILE A 210 18.01 9.05 16.97
C ILE A 210 16.85 10.01 16.68
N LEU A 211 17.17 11.17 16.14
CA LEU A 211 16.19 12.14 15.66
C LEU A 211 16.27 12.22 14.13
N CYS A 212 15.15 11.96 13.44
CA CYS A 212 14.99 12.27 12.03
C CYS A 212 14.26 13.62 11.90
N CYS A 213 14.98 14.62 11.49
CA CYS A 213 14.51 16.01 11.44
C CYS A 213 14.04 16.35 10.03
N ARG A 214 12.72 16.29 9.78
CA ARG A 214 12.17 16.72 8.50
C ARG A 214 12.32 18.22 8.31
N THR A 215 12.80 18.63 7.14
CA THR A 215 13.07 20.01 6.80
C THR A 215 13.04 20.25 5.30
N GLU A 216 12.66 21.46 4.87
CA GLU A 216 12.73 21.90 3.48
C GLU A 216 14.15 22.36 3.08
N HIS A 217 14.94 22.83 4.06
CA HIS A 217 16.28 23.39 3.87
C HIS A 217 17.34 22.56 4.58
N GLU A 218 18.58 22.73 4.15
CA GLU A 218 19.75 22.07 4.76
C GLU A 218 19.87 22.40 6.25
N LEU A 219 20.16 21.39 7.05
CA LEU A 219 20.34 21.50 8.49
C LEU A 219 21.81 21.75 8.82
N GLU A 220 22.18 23.01 8.94
CA GLU A 220 23.52 23.42 9.24
C GLU A 220 24.09 22.78 10.52
N LEU A 221 25.41 22.60 10.57
CA LEU A 221 26.10 21.97 11.69
C LEU A 221 25.80 22.61 13.05
N ASN A 222 25.65 23.93 13.09
CA ASN A 222 25.32 24.65 14.33
C ASN A 222 23.92 24.33 14.85
N LEU A 223 22.96 24.15 13.92
CA LEU A 223 21.62 23.73 14.28
C LEU A 223 21.59 22.27 14.74
N ARG A 224 22.33 21.37 14.09
CA ARG A 224 22.48 19.96 14.53
C ARG A 224 23.06 19.90 15.95
N LYS A 225 24.13 20.65 16.25
CA LYS A 225 24.70 20.76 17.59
C LYS A 225 23.72 21.28 18.63
N LYS A 226 22.92 22.29 18.27
CA LYS A 226 21.86 22.83 19.14
C LYS A 226 20.79 21.80 19.43
N ILE A 227 20.26 21.10 18.42
CA ILE A 227 19.25 20.04 18.57
C ILE A 227 19.81 18.93 19.45
N ALA A 228 20.99 18.41 19.14
CA ALA A 228 21.66 17.36 19.89
C ALA A 228 21.72 17.67 21.39
N LYS A 229 22.17 18.90 21.72
CA LYS A 229 22.30 19.37 23.11
C LYS A 229 20.95 19.47 23.83
N PHE A 230 19.89 19.99 23.16
CA PHE A 230 18.57 20.18 23.78
C PHE A 230 17.77 18.88 23.88
N CYS A 231 18.07 17.90 23.04
CA CYS A 231 17.32 16.64 22.96
C CYS A 231 18.06 15.44 23.56
N ASN A 232 19.25 15.65 24.15
CA ASN A 232 20.09 14.61 24.75
C ASN A 232 20.43 13.46 23.79
N VAL A 233 20.73 13.78 22.54
CA VAL A 233 21.21 12.82 21.53
C VAL A 233 22.61 13.18 21.07
N SER A 234 23.37 12.21 20.56
CA SER A 234 24.67 12.51 19.93
C SER A 234 24.46 13.28 18.61
N MET A 235 25.43 14.11 18.25
CA MET A 235 25.33 14.95 17.05
C MET A 235 25.15 14.10 15.77
N ASN A 236 25.81 12.95 15.67
CA ASN A 236 25.68 12.01 14.55
C ASN A 236 24.32 11.29 14.52
N ALA A 237 23.55 11.36 15.60
CA ALA A 237 22.19 10.84 15.67
C ALA A 237 21.10 11.89 15.34
N VAL A 238 21.49 13.10 14.94
CA VAL A 238 20.58 14.11 14.36
C VAL A 238 20.65 13.99 12.85
N ILE A 239 19.71 13.25 12.28
CA ILE A 239 19.60 12.91 10.86
C ILE A 239 18.73 13.94 10.15
N GLU A 240 19.21 14.49 9.05
CA GLU A 240 18.41 15.35 8.18
C GLU A 240 17.50 14.51 7.29
N ALA A 241 16.21 14.77 7.35
CA ALA A 241 15.22 14.19 6.46
C ALA A 241 14.66 15.29 5.54
N LYS A 242 15.48 15.70 4.56
CA LYS A 242 15.12 16.75 3.61
C LYS A 242 14.01 16.29 2.67
N ASP A 243 13.15 17.21 2.26
CA ASP A 243 12.11 16.94 1.28
C ASP A 243 12.71 16.45 -0.03
N ALA A 244 12.20 15.35 -0.54
CA ALA A 244 12.68 14.66 -1.73
C ALA A 244 11.72 14.82 -2.90
N SER A 245 12.22 14.80 -4.13
CA SER A 245 11.40 14.85 -5.35
C SER A 245 10.59 13.59 -5.57
N SER A 246 11.05 12.47 -5.01
CA SER A 246 10.37 11.17 -5.03
C SER A 246 10.64 10.43 -3.71
N ILE A 247 9.66 9.64 -3.26
CA ILE A 247 9.85 8.76 -2.09
C ILE A 247 11.00 7.76 -2.31
N TYR A 248 11.30 7.43 -3.55
CA TYR A 248 12.39 6.52 -3.94
C TYR A 248 13.79 7.14 -3.81
N ASP A 249 13.91 8.47 -3.68
CA ASP A 249 15.19 9.15 -3.36
C ASP A 249 15.56 8.98 -1.88
N VAL A 250 14.56 8.80 -0.99
CA VAL A 250 14.77 8.83 0.46
C VAL A 250 15.78 7.79 0.96
N PRO A 251 15.83 6.53 0.48
CA PRO A 251 16.87 5.59 0.91
C PRO A 251 18.30 6.10 0.67
N LEU A 252 18.54 6.77 -0.45
CA LEU A 252 19.87 7.32 -0.76
C LEU A 252 20.19 8.55 0.10
N LEU A 253 19.20 9.40 0.38
CA LEU A 253 19.34 10.52 1.31
C LEU A 253 19.68 10.01 2.72
N MET A 254 18.97 9.01 3.21
CA MET A 254 19.25 8.40 4.51
C MET A 254 20.60 7.68 4.55
N GLN A 255 21.05 7.10 3.43
CA GLN A 255 22.39 6.55 3.30
C GLN A 255 23.47 7.63 3.42
N THR A 256 23.27 8.80 2.80
CA THR A 256 24.19 9.95 2.88
C THR A 256 24.27 10.47 4.31
N GLU A 257 23.16 10.50 5.03
CA GLU A 257 23.09 10.86 6.46
C GLU A 257 23.58 9.74 7.39
N GLU A 258 24.02 8.61 6.86
CA GLU A 258 24.53 7.45 7.59
C GLU A 258 23.54 6.85 8.62
N LEU A 259 22.23 7.02 8.41
CA LEU A 259 21.18 6.54 9.34
C LEU A 259 21.36 5.05 9.69
N ASP A 260 21.64 4.22 8.71
CA ASP A 260 21.87 2.78 8.88
C ASP A 260 23.10 2.47 9.74
N LYS A 261 24.18 3.25 9.61
CA LYS A 261 25.38 3.08 10.44
C LYS A 261 25.15 3.49 11.89
N VAL A 262 24.43 4.59 12.10
CA VAL A 262 24.06 5.07 13.45
C VAL A 262 23.14 4.05 14.14
N VAL A 263 22.16 3.52 13.43
CA VAL A 263 21.27 2.46 13.94
C VAL A 263 22.05 1.21 14.34
N LEU A 264 22.95 0.72 13.50
CA LEU A 264 23.76 -0.47 13.81
C LEU A 264 24.69 -0.23 15.00
N GLU A 265 25.26 0.96 15.11
CA GLU A 265 26.10 1.34 16.26
C GLU A 265 25.29 1.34 17.57
N LYS A 266 24.08 1.94 17.55
CA LYS A 266 23.20 1.99 18.74
C LYS A 266 22.73 0.60 19.18
N LEU A 267 22.48 -0.30 18.23
CA LEU A 267 22.07 -1.69 18.50
C LEU A 267 23.25 -2.64 18.79
N GLY A 268 24.49 -2.16 18.77
CA GLY A 268 25.66 -3.00 18.94
C GLY A 268 25.85 -4.05 17.83
N LEU A 269 25.30 -3.81 16.65
CA LEU A 269 25.36 -4.73 15.51
C LEU A 269 26.57 -4.43 14.61
N PRO A 270 27.21 -5.46 14.02
CA PRO A 270 28.32 -5.28 13.10
C PRO A 270 27.87 -4.57 11.82
N LYS A 271 28.70 -3.65 11.31
CA LYS A 271 28.39 -2.89 10.08
C LYS A 271 28.41 -3.73 8.80
N LYS A 272 28.62 -5.06 8.87
CA LYS A 272 28.74 -5.99 7.73
C LYS A 272 29.36 -5.31 6.48
N SER A 273 28.78 -5.48 5.29
CA SER A 273 29.21 -4.80 4.06
C SER A 273 28.59 -3.39 3.92
N SER A 274 29.10 -2.57 3.00
CA SER A 274 28.38 -1.41 2.53
C SER A 274 27.05 -1.82 1.89
N PRO A 275 25.97 -1.02 2.02
CA PRO A 275 24.68 -1.41 1.44
C PRO A 275 24.77 -1.47 -0.09
N ASP A 276 24.38 -2.60 -0.67
CA ASP A 276 24.26 -2.76 -2.13
C ASP A 276 22.93 -2.19 -2.61
N LEU A 277 22.97 -1.01 -3.17
CA LEU A 277 21.81 -0.31 -3.75
C LEU A 277 21.91 -0.16 -5.27
N ASN A 278 22.69 -0.97 -5.97
CA ASN A 278 22.91 -0.82 -7.41
C ASN A 278 21.61 -0.92 -8.21
N LYS A 279 20.74 -1.89 -7.91
CA LYS A 279 19.41 -2.02 -8.54
C LYS A 279 18.54 -0.79 -8.27
N TRP A 280 18.54 -0.30 -7.04
CA TRP A 280 17.79 0.88 -6.64
C TRP A 280 18.25 2.14 -7.36
N LYS A 281 19.58 2.34 -7.47
CA LYS A 281 20.18 3.45 -8.22
C LYS A 281 19.82 3.39 -9.71
N SER A 282 19.89 2.20 -10.31
CA SER A 282 19.49 2.00 -11.71
C SER A 282 18.00 2.27 -11.94
N PHE A 283 17.14 1.90 -10.99
CA PHE A 283 15.73 2.26 -11.02
C PHE A 283 15.53 3.78 -11.00
N LEU A 284 16.19 4.49 -10.08
CA LEU A 284 16.11 5.95 -9.98
C LEU A 284 16.66 6.67 -11.22
N GLU A 285 17.73 6.18 -11.80
CA GLU A 285 18.28 6.73 -13.04
C GLU A 285 17.27 6.69 -14.18
N ARG A 286 16.62 5.53 -14.39
CA ARG A 286 15.57 5.38 -15.41
C ARG A 286 14.32 6.17 -15.08
N LEU A 287 13.94 6.27 -13.80
CA LEU A 287 12.80 7.07 -13.36
C LEU A 287 12.99 8.56 -13.69
N LYS A 288 14.21 9.07 -13.50
CA LYS A 288 14.55 10.49 -13.74
C LYS A 288 14.82 10.82 -15.21
N ASN A 289 15.17 9.82 -16.02
CA ASN A 289 15.57 9.98 -17.42
C ASN A 289 14.73 9.07 -18.33
N PRO A 290 13.40 9.23 -18.40
CA PRO A 290 12.55 8.46 -19.29
C PRO A 290 12.85 8.83 -20.76
N LYS A 291 12.80 7.85 -21.68
CA LYS A 291 13.04 8.05 -23.13
C LYS A 291 11.77 8.43 -23.90
N SER A 292 10.62 8.19 -23.30
CA SER A 292 9.31 8.44 -23.91
C SER A 292 8.29 8.78 -22.82
N GLU A 293 7.08 9.11 -23.22
CA GLU A 293 5.96 9.34 -22.31
C GLU A 293 4.65 8.83 -22.91
N VAL A 294 3.73 8.45 -22.04
CA VAL A 294 2.35 8.09 -22.37
C VAL A 294 1.36 8.75 -21.42
N ASN A 295 0.17 9.04 -21.95
CA ASN A 295 -0.94 9.60 -21.19
C ASN A 295 -2.01 8.52 -20.97
N ILE A 296 -2.29 8.17 -19.71
CA ILE A 296 -3.24 7.13 -19.35
C ILE A 296 -4.36 7.73 -18.50
N ALA A 297 -5.63 7.49 -18.87
CA ALA A 297 -6.75 7.79 -18.00
C ALA A 297 -6.78 6.81 -16.83
N LEU A 298 -6.86 7.34 -15.61
CA LEU A 298 -7.27 6.62 -14.42
C LEU A 298 -8.70 7.05 -14.07
N ILE A 299 -9.66 6.18 -14.36
CA ILE A 299 -11.08 6.47 -14.16
C ILE A 299 -11.55 5.84 -12.86
N GLY A 300 -11.86 6.68 -11.88
CA GLY A 300 -12.17 6.27 -10.51
C GLY A 300 -13.29 7.06 -9.86
N LYS A 301 -13.65 6.65 -8.63
CA LYS A 301 -14.65 7.33 -7.79
C LYS A 301 -14.03 8.28 -6.77
N TYR A 302 -12.74 8.11 -6.46
CA TYR A 302 -12.02 8.75 -5.35
C TYR A 302 -10.77 9.49 -5.85
N VAL A 303 -10.90 10.15 -7.01
CA VAL A 303 -9.76 10.74 -7.72
C VAL A 303 -9.25 12.03 -7.12
N GLU A 304 -10.03 12.69 -6.27
CA GLU A 304 -9.63 13.91 -5.56
C GLU A 304 -8.55 13.64 -4.51
N LEU A 305 -8.56 12.45 -3.90
CA LEU A 305 -7.51 12.00 -3.00
C LEU A 305 -6.65 10.92 -3.69
N LYS A 306 -5.45 11.30 -4.11
CA LYS A 306 -4.54 10.40 -4.85
C LYS A 306 -4.18 9.13 -4.07
N ASP A 307 -4.13 9.20 -2.75
CA ASP A 307 -3.82 8.07 -1.89
C ASP A 307 -4.92 6.98 -1.90
N SER A 308 -6.13 7.29 -2.41
CA SER A 308 -7.18 6.27 -2.63
C SER A 308 -6.82 5.23 -3.71
N TYR A 309 -5.86 5.56 -4.59
CA TYR A 309 -5.35 4.67 -5.65
C TYR A 309 -3.81 4.64 -5.63
N LYS A 310 -3.24 4.65 -4.42
CA LYS A 310 -1.79 4.75 -4.23
C LYS A 310 -1.04 3.61 -4.90
N SER A 311 -1.45 2.36 -4.67
CA SER A 311 -0.79 1.20 -5.26
C SER A 311 -0.87 1.18 -6.79
N ILE A 312 -1.98 1.66 -7.39
CA ILE A 312 -2.10 1.80 -8.85
C ILE A 312 -1.10 2.82 -9.38
N SER A 313 -0.99 3.98 -8.72
CA SER A 313 -0.04 5.03 -9.10
C SER A 313 1.41 4.53 -9.03
N GLU A 314 1.76 3.83 -7.95
CA GLU A 314 3.10 3.26 -7.77
C GLU A 314 3.38 2.14 -8.77
N ALA A 315 2.40 1.28 -9.07
CA ALA A 315 2.53 0.25 -10.10
C ALA A 315 2.80 0.84 -11.49
N PHE A 316 2.20 1.98 -11.82
CA PHE A 316 2.51 2.71 -13.06
C PHE A 316 3.91 3.32 -13.05
N ILE A 317 4.41 3.82 -11.92
CA ILE A 317 5.80 4.28 -11.81
C ILE A 317 6.75 3.11 -12.08
N HIS A 318 6.54 1.96 -11.44
CA HIS A 318 7.38 0.76 -11.64
C HIS A 318 7.34 0.27 -13.09
N ALA A 319 6.16 0.19 -13.68
CA ALA A 319 5.96 -0.22 -15.06
C ALA A 319 6.56 0.78 -16.06
N GLY A 320 6.43 2.08 -15.77
CA GLY A 320 7.04 3.15 -16.55
C GLY A 320 8.55 3.02 -16.58
N VAL A 321 9.18 2.82 -15.42
CA VAL A 321 10.64 2.59 -15.32
C VAL A 321 11.08 1.36 -16.10
N SER A 322 10.29 0.28 -16.09
CA SER A 322 10.60 -0.94 -16.86
C SER A 322 10.55 -0.71 -18.36
N ASN A 323 9.68 0.18 -18.82
CA ASN A 323 9.54 0.56 -20.24
C ASN A 323 10.36 1.82 -20.62
N GLU A 324 11.18 2.34 -19.70
CA GLU A 324 11.91 3.62 -19.86
C GLU A 324 10.98 4.79 -20.28
N THR A 325 9.77 4.78 -19.74
CA THR A 325 8.66 5.65 -20.16
C THR A 325 8.08 6.37 -18.96
N LYS A 326 7.87 7.67 -19.08
CA LYS A 326 7.08 8.43 -18.11
C LYS A 326 5.59 8.17 -18.34
N VAL A 327 4.90 7.71 -17.30
CA VAL A 327 3.44 7.57 -17.33
C VAL A 327 2.81 8.80 -16.70
N ASN A 328 2.09 9.57 -17.50
CA ASN A 328 1.30 10.70 -17.05
C ASN A 328 -0.14 10.22 -16.80
N LEU A 329 -0.59 10.24 -15.54
CA LEU A 329 -1.96 9.84 -15.18
C LEU A 329 -2.90 11.05 -15.25
N LYS A 330 -3.90 10.97 -16.13
CA LYS A 330 -5.06 11.87 -16.10
C LYS A 330 -6.13 11.26 -15.21
N TRP A 331 -6.34 11.84 -14.04
CA TRP A 331 -7.34 11.44 -13.05
C TRP A 331 -8.70 11.94 -13.50
N ILE A 332 -9.65 11.02 -13.72
CA ILE A 332 -10.99 11.35 -14.22
C ILE A 332 -12.04 10.81 -13.25
N HIS A 333 -12.88 11.70 -12.75
CA HIS A 333 -14.01 11.31 -11.91
C HIS A 333 -15.06 10.57 -12.75
N SER A 334 -15.40 9.36 -12.38
CA SER A 334 -16.29 8.53 -13.20
C SER A 334 -17.70 9.09 -13.33
N ASP A 335 -18.18 9.93 -12.40
CA ASP A 335 -19.50 10.59 -12.50
C ASP A 335 -19.53 11.72 -13.54
N GLU A 336 -18.36 12.26 -13.93
CA GLU A 336 -18.25 13.35 -14.91
C GLU A 336 -18.29 12.83 -16.36
N LEU A 337 -18.09 11.51 -16.55
CA LEU A 337 -18.14 10.90 -17.86
C LEU A 337 -19.58 10.64 -18.30
N SER A 338 -19.92 11.23 -19.43
CA SER A 338 -21.21 11.06 -20.12
C SER A 338 -21.00 10.82 -21.61
N LYS A 339 -22.03 10.38 -22.33
CA LYS A 339 -21.96 10.17 -23.79
C LYS A 339 -21.53 11.44 -24.54
N SER A 340 -21.82 12.62 -24.01
CA SER A 340 -21.46 13.90 -24.62
C SER A 340 -20.04 14.38 -24.27
N SER A 341 -19.47 13.95 -23.13
CA SER A 341 -18.14 14.38 -22.69
C SER A 341 -17.03 13.36 -23.00
N ILE A 342 -17.37 12.08 -23.23
CA ILE A 342 -16.42 10.97 -23.28
C ILE A 342 -15.33 11.18 -24.35
N GLU A 343 -15.71 11.60 -25.55
CA GLU A 343 -14.79 11.86 -26.66
C GLU A 343 -13.77 12.94 -26.29
N LYS A 344 -14.26 14.06 -25.75
CA LYS A 344 -13.41 15.19 -25.33
C LYS A 344 -12.43 14.78 -24.21
N GLU A 345 -12.87 13.93 -23.29
CA GLU A 345 -12.06 13.53 -22.13
C GLU A 345 -11.01 12.47 -22.45
N LEU A 346 -11.28 11.59 -23.46
CA LEU A 346 -10.46 10.40 -23.71
C LEU A 346 -9.71 10.38 -25.05
N SER A 347 -10.03 11.27 -26.00
CA SER A 347 -9.45 11.23 -27.37
C SER A 347 -7.93 11.35 -27.43
N ASP A 348 -7.33 12.12 -26.52
CA ASP A 348 -5.90 12.42 -26.50
C ASP A 348 -5.13 11.45 -25.57
N LEU A 349 -5.74 10.33 -25.16
CA LEU A 349 -5.13 9.40 -24.22
C LEU A 349 -4.70 8.10 -24.92
N ASP A 350 -3.52 7.64 -24.55
CA ASP A 350 -2.88 6.46 -25.14
C ASP A 350 -3.42 5.14 -24.55
N GLY A 351 -4.04 5.20 -23.35
CA GLY A 351 -4.61 4.05 -22.66
C GLY A 351 -5.62 4.43 -21.59
N ILE A 352 -6.45 3.47 -21.19
CA ILE A 352 -7.54 3.66 -20.21
C ILE A 352 -7.45 2.58 -19.14
N LEU A 353 -7.35 2.99 -17.86
CA LEU A 353 -7.52 2.12 -16.70
C LEU A 353 -8.83 2.47 -16.00
N VAL A 354 -9.70 1.48 -15.80
CA VAL A 354 -10.88 1.60 -14.94
C VAL A 354 -10.58 0.98 -13.58
N ALA A 355 -10.52 1.86 -12.58
CA ALA A 355 -10.08 1.55 -11.23
C ALA A 355 -11.13 0.77 -10.43
N PRO A 356 -10.70 0.02 -9.37
CA PRO A 356 -11.59 -0.68 -8.44
C PRO A 356 -12.52 0.29 -7.68
N GLY A 357 -13.43 -0.25 -6.88
CA GLY A 357 -14.35 0.48 -6.01
C GLY A 357 -15.60 -0.32 -5.68
N PHE A 358 -16.49 0.23 -4.85
CA PHE A 358 -17.72 -0.39 -4.39
C PHE A 358 -18.92 0.53 -4.60
N GLY A 359 -20.15 -0.04 -4.64
CA GLY A 359 -21.41 0.70 -4.69
C GLY A 359 -21.70 1.33 -6.05
N SER A 360 -22.87 1.96 -6.17
CA SER A 360 -23.51 2.37 -7.43
C SER A 360 -22.95 3.65 -8.06
N ARG A 361 -22.27 4.52 -7.30
CA ARG A 361 -21.78 5.81 -7.78
C ARG A 361 -20.74 5.62 -8.90
N GLY A 362 -20.85 6.38 -9.99
CA GLY A 362 -19.89 6.43 -11.09
C GLY A 362 -19.86 5.22 -12.02
N ILE A 363 -20.76 4.25 -11.86
CA ILE A 363 -20.79 3.03 -12.68
C ILE A 363 -21.09 3.34 -14.15
N SER A 364 -22.04 4.24 -14.41
CA SER A 364 -22.40 4.60 -15.78
C SER A 364 -21.22 5.16 -16.57
N GLY A 365 -20.45 6.07 -15.97
CA GLY A 365 -19.27 6.64 -16.62
C GLY A 365 -18.16 5.60 -16.83
N LYS A 366 -17.97 4.67 -15.88
CA LYS A 366 -17.03 3.55 -16.06
C LYS A 366 -17.42 2.66 -17.24
N ILE A 367 -18.72 2.30 -17.37
CA ILE A 367 -19.23 1.50 -18.49
C ILE A 367 -19.03 2.24 -19.82
N GLN A 368 -19.28 3.56 -19.87
CA GLN A 368 -19.04 4.37 -21.08
C GLN A 368 -17.57 4.42 -21.46
N ALA A 369 -16.67 4.53 -20.49
CA ALA A 369 -15.23 4.50 -20.75
C ALA A 369 -14.77 3.14 -21.31
N VAL A 370 -15.33 2.05 -20.81
CA VAL A 370 -15.11 0.69 -21.37
C VAL A 370 -15.60 0.62 -22.81
N GLU A 371 -16.81 1.11 -23.09
CA GLU A 371 -17.37 1.16 -24.46
C GLU A 371 -16.46 1.94 -25.41
N TYR A 372 -15.98 3.11 -24.95
CA TYR A 372 -15.04 3.92 -25.73
C TYR A 372 -13.75 3.15 -26.03
N ALA A 373 -13.13 2.56 -25.01
CA ALA A 373 -11.90 1.78 -25.19
C ALA A 373 -12.09 0.62 -26.18
N ARG A 374 -13.18 -0.14 -26.05
CA ARG A 374 -13.49 -1.27 -26.92
C ARG A 374 -13.72 -0.84 -28.38
N LYS A 375 -14.54 0.19 -28.61
CA LYS A 375 -14.90 0.64 -29.97
C LYS A 375 -13.73 1.30 -30.71
N ASN A 376 -12.94 2.11 -29.99
CA ASN A 376 -11.82 2.87 -30.56
C ASN A 376 -10.49 2.11 -30.50
N LYS A 377 -10.50 0.87 -29.99
CA LYS A 377 -9.30 0.01 -29.85
C LYS A 377 -8.19 0.66 -29.01
N VAL A 378 -8.57 1.48 -28.03
CA VAL A 378 -7.62 2.07 -27.07
C VAL A 378 -7.25 1.01 -26.02
N PRO A 379 -5.97 0.78 -25.72
CA PRO A 379 -5.53 -0.14 -24.69
C PRO A 379 -6.29 0.06 -23.37
N PHE A 380 -6.83 -1.03 -22.83
CA PHE A 380 -7.71 -1.03 -21.68
C PHE A 380 -7.24 -2.00 -20.59
N LEU A 381 -7.24 -1.55 -19.33
CA LEU A 381 -7.06 -2.37 -18.16
C LEU A 381 -8.20 -2.11 -17.16
N GLY A 382 -8.99 -3.14 -16.85
CA GLY A 382 -10.04 -3.07 -15.83
C GLY A 382 -9.67 -3.86 -14.59
N ILE A 383 -9.60 -3.21 -13.41
CA ILE A 383 -9.25 -3.87 -12.14
C ILE A 383 -10.50 -4.03 -11.29
N CYS A 384 -10.78 -5.25 -10.82
CA CYS A 384 -11.89 -5.62 -9.93
C CYS A 384 -13.23 -5.08 -10.48
N LEU A 385 -13.80 -4.02 -9.91
CA LEU A 385 -14.99 -3.36 -10.45
C LEU A 385 -14.82 -2.93 -11.93
N GLY A 386 -13.60 -2.61 -12.35
CA GLY A 386 -13.29 -2.28 -13.74
C GLY A 386 -13.52 -3.45 -14.70
N MET A 387 -13.15 -4.66 -14.31
CA MET A 387 -13.50 -5.89 -15.04
C MET A 387 -15.01 -6.13 -15.05
N GLN A 388 -15.68 -5.93 -13.91
CA GLN A 388 -17.13 -6.09 -13.80
C GLN A 388 -17.88 -5.10 -14.71
N CYS A 389 -17.42 -3.83 -14.77
CA CYS A 389 -17.95 -2.85 -15.72
C CYS A 389 -17.73 -3.27 -17.19
N ALA A 390 -16.59 -3.92 -17.49
CA ALA A 390 -16.33 -4.45 -18.84
C ALA A 390 -17.28 -5.60 -19.19
N ALA A 391 -17.55 -6.48 -18.25
CA ALA A 391 -18.55 -7.54 -18.46
C ALA A 391 -19.96 -6.97 -18.69
N ILE A 392 -20.38 -5.99 -17.89
CA ILE A 392 -21.69 -5.33 -18.04
C ILE A 392 -21.79 -4.62 -19.39
N GLU A 393 -20.78 -3.87 -19.79
CA GLU A 393 -20.72 -3.18 -21.10
C GLU A 393 -20.88 -4.17 -22.24
N PHE A 394 -20.09 -5.24 -22.20
CA PHE A 394 -20.11 -6.25 -23.26
C PHE A 394 -21.47 -6.97 -23.34
N ALA A 395 -22.05 -7.31 -22.20
CA ALA A 395 -23.38 -7.91 -22.15
C ALA A 395 -24.45 -7.01 -22.78
N ARG A 396 -24.45 -5.71 -22.47
CA ARG A 396 -25.42 -4.75 -23.01
C ARG A 396 -25.24 -4.49 -24.50
N ASN A 397 -24.01 -4.17 -24.90
CA ASN A 397 -23.75 -3.62 -26.22
C ASN A 397 -23.34 -4.65 -27.28
N VAL A 398 -22.93 -5.86 -26.89
CA VAL A 398 -22.51 -6.93 -27.79
C VAL A 398 -23.45 -8.13 -27.76
N LEU A 399 -23.95 -8.51 -26.56
CA LEU A 399 -24.90 -9.61 -26.43
C LEU A 399 -26.35 -9.14 -26.52
N GLY A 400 -26.64 -7.86 -26.43
CA GLY A 400 -27.99 -7.30 -26.49
C GLY A 400 -28.81 -7.48 -25.21
N LEU A 401 -28.18 -7.77 -24.08
CA LEU A 401 -28.81 -7.89 -22.76
C LEU A 401 -28.94 -6.52 -22.12
N GLU A 402 -29.91 -5.70 -22.56
CA GLU A 402 -30.01 -4.27 -22.23
C GLU A 402 -30.05 -3.98 -20.72
N ASP A 403 -30.62 -4.88 -19.90
CA ASP A 403 -30.72 -4.74 -18.45
C ASP A 403 -29.58 -5.41 -17.68
N ALA A 404 -28.57 -5.96 -18.38
CA ALA A 404 -27.43 -6.61 -17.73
C ALA A 404 -26.76 -5.72 -16.70
N HIS A 405 -26.55 -6.23 -15.49
CA HIS A 405 -25.99 -5.47 -14.38
C HIS A 405 -25.35 -6.38 -13.32
N SER A 406 -24.75 -5.74 -12.31
CA SER A 406 -24.37 -6.36 -11.05
C SER A 406 -25.55 -6.37 -10.08
N THR A 407 -25.76 -7.48 -9.37
CA THR A 407 -26.75 -7.55 -8.28
C THR A 407 -26.39 -6.68 -7.07
N GLU A 408 -25.15 -6.18 -6.97
CA GLU A 408 -24.76 -5.13 -6.01
C GLU A 408 -25.52 -3.82 -6.24
N ILE A 409 -25.78 -3.51 -7.51
CA ILE A 409 -26.28 -2.19 -7.93
C ILE A 409 -27.73 -2.25 -8.34
N ALA A 410 -28.12 -3.31 -9.07
CA ALA A 410 -29.45 -3.56 -9.53
C ALA A 410 -29.90 -4.97 -9.07
N GLU A 411 -30.34 -5.05 -7.82
CA GLU A 411 -30.70 -6.31 -7.17
C GLU A 411 -31.72 -7.15 -7.96
N LYS A 412 -32.62 -6.49 -8.71
CA LYS A 412 -33.70 -7.13 -9.49
C LYS A 412 -33.42 -7.20 -10.99
N THR A 413 -32.17 -7.07 -11.44
CA THR A 413 -31.85 -7.24 -12.86
C THR A 413 -32.22 -8.63 -13.36
N LYS A 414 -32.74 -8.70 -14.59
CA LYS A 414 -33.06 -9.99 -15.24
C LYS A 414 -31.85 -10.69 -15.83
N SER A 415 -30.75 -9.92 -16.02
CA SER A 415 -29.50 -10.41 -16.58
C SER A 415 -28.34 -10.13 -15.60
N PRO A 416 -28.27 -10.88 -14.48
CA PRO A 416 -27.25 -10.69 -13.45
C PRO A 416 -25.89 -11.25 -13.90
N VAL A 417 -25.20 -10.54 -14.81
CA VAL A 417 -23.88 -10.95 -15.32
C VAL A 417 -22.78 -10.84 -14.27
N ILE A 418 -23.01 -10.01 -13.25
CA ILE A 418 -22.20 -9.96 -12.03
C ILE A 418 -23.14 -10.27 -10.86
N SER A 419 -22.78 -11.24 -10.05
CA SER A 419 -23.61 -11.70 -8.93
C SER A 419 -22.80 -11.87 -7.65
N ILE A 420 -23.53 -11.88 -6.52
CA ILE A 420 -22.93 -12.15 -5.22
C ILE A 420 -22.45 -13.60 -5.15
N MET A 421 -21.26 -13.83 -4.60
CA MET A 421 -20.76 -15.18 -4.33
C MET A 421 -21.70 -15.94 -3.38
N GLU A 422 -21.91 -17.24 -3.60
CA GLU A 422 -22.79 -18.06 -2.77
C GLU A 422 -22.43 -18.00 -1.28
N GLU A 423 -21.13 -17.99 -0.98
CA GLU A 423 -20.58 -17.90 0.37
C GLU A 423 -20.88 -16.56 1.05
N GLN A 424 -21.12 -15.51 0.26
CA GLN A 424 -21.40 -14.15 0.74
C GLN A 424 -22.88 -13.89 1.03
N LYS A 425 -23.80 -14.77 0.63
CA LYS A 425 -25.24 -14.58 0.78
C LYS A 425 -25.75 -14.62 2.23
N LYS A 426 -24.97 -15.18 3.16
CA LYS A 426 -25.36 -15.38 4.57
C LYS A 426 -24.58 -14.52 5.55
N ILE A 427 -23.82 -13.55 5.08
CA ILE A 427 -22.94 -12.73 5.93
C ILE A 427 -23.73 -11.55 6.50
N SER A 428 -23.65 -11.37 7.84
CA SER A 428 -24.22 -10.24 8.57
C SER A 428 -23.24 -9.08 8.75
N ASP A 429 -21.93 -9.39 8.84
CA ASP A 429 -20.88 -8.43 9.09
C ASP A 429 -20.17 -8.03 7.78
N TYR A 430 -19.92 -6.74 7.58
CA TYR A 430 -19.30 -6.25 6.35
C TYR A 430 -17.76 -6.23 6.40
N GLY A 431 -17.15 -6.04 7.58
CA GLY A 431 -15.68 -6.02 7.73
C GLY A 431 -15.06 -7.41 7.66
N GLY A 432 -13.94 -7.57 6.93
CA GLY A 432 -13.16 -8.80 6.89
C GLY A 432 -13.85 -10.03 6.31
N THR A 433 -14.97 -9.87 5.61
CA THR A 433 -15.81 -10.99 5.12
C THR A 433 -15.85 -11.13 3.61
N MET A 434 -15.16 -10.28 2.86
CA MET A 434 -15.00 -10.41 1.41
C MET A 434 -14.08 -11.59 1.05
N ARG A 435 -13.97 -11.90 -0.23
CA ARG A 435 -12.89 -12.73 -0.74
C ARG A 435 -11.61 -11.89 -0.67
N LEU A 436 -10.77 -12.19 0.32
CA LEU A 436 -9.58 -11.42 0.69
C LEU A 436 -8.32 -12.26 0.58
N GLY A 437 -7.23 -11.65 0.12
CA GLY A 437 -5.92 -12.29 0.05
C GLY A 437 -5.60 -12.93 -1.28
N ALA A 438 -4.55 -13.74 -1.29
CA ALA A 438 -4.00 -14.34 -2.49
C ALA A 438 -4.71 -15.63 -2.87
N TYR A 439 -5.23 -15.69 -4.11
CA TYR A 439 -5.83 -16.88 -4.70
C TYR A 439 -5.13 -17.27 -5.99
N LYS A 440 -5.13 -18.57 -6.28
CA LYS A 440 -4.56 -19.12 -7.51
C LYS A 440 -5.45 -18.78 -8.70
N CYS A 441 -4.81 -18.51 -9.83
CA CYS A 441 -5.44 -18.35 -11.11
C CYS A 441 -4.65 -19.12 -12.17
N GLN A 442 -5.31 -19.98 -12.90
CA GLN A 442 -4.75 -20.71 -14.05
C GLN A 442 -5.01 -19.90 -15.30
N LEU A 443 -3.93 -19.57 -16.03
CA LEU A 443 -3.98 -18.77 -17.24
C LEU A 443 -4.08 -19.68 -18.49
N LYS A 444 -4.85 -19.23 -19.48
CA LYS A 444 -4.95 -19.88 -20.77
C LYS A 444 -3.67 -19.66 -21.58
N PRO A 445 -2.98 -20.70 -22.05
CA PRO A 445 -1.79 -20.55 -22.87
C PRO A 445 -2.04 -19.68 -24.11
N ASN A 446 -1.03 -18.90 -24.53
CA ASN A 446 -1.10 -17.98 -25.67
C ASN A 446 -2.15 -16.85 -25.52
N SER A 447 -2.59 -16.54 -24.32
CA SER A 447 -3.34 -15.33 -23.99
C SER A 447 -2.40 -14.17 -23.72
N LYS A 448 -2.88 -12.91 -23.87
CA LYS A 448 -2.08 -11.70 -23.60
C LYS A 448 -1.58 -11.69 -22.14
N ILE A 449 -2.42 -12.17 -21.21
CA ILE A 449 -2.04 -12.22 -19.80
C ILE A 449 -0.98 -13.33 -19.55
N SER A 450 -1.11 -14.51 -20.17
CA SER A 450 -0.11 -15.58 -20.01
C SER A 450 1.24 -15.15 -20.60
N GLU A 451 1.24 -14.43 -21.72
CA GLU A 451 2.45 -13.83 -22.29
C GLU A 451 3.07 -12.76 -21.37
N ALA A 452 2.22 -11.90 -20.76
CA ALA A 452 2.68 -10.87 -19.84
C ALA A 452 3.37 -11.46 -18.59
N TYR A 453 2.77 -12.47 -17.97
CA TYR A 453 3.33 -13.14 -16.79
C TYR A 453 4.44 -14.15 -17.13
N ASN A 454 4.48 -14.65 -18.36
CA ASN A 454 5.34 -15.76 -18.78
C ASN A 454 5.20 -16.98 -17.82
N LYS A 455 3.96 -17.28 -17.42
CA LYS A 455 3.58 -18.35 -16.49
C LYS A 455 2.15 -18.81 -16.78
N ASP A 456 1.86 -20.09 -16.53
CA ASP A 456 0.50 -20.64 -16.66
C ASP A 456 -0.29 -20.59 -15.35
N ASN A 457 0.38 -20.47 -14.22
CA ASN A 457 -0.26 -20.37 -12.90
C ASN A 457 0.29 -19.16 -12.16
N ILE A 458 -0.62 -18.34 -11.67
CA ILE A 458 -0.32 -17.15 -10.88
C ILE A 458 -1.09 -17.18 -9.56
N SER A 459 -0.73 -16.32 -8.65
CA SER A 459 -1.44 -16.09 -7.40
C SER A 459 -1.53 -14.59 -7.18
N GLU A 460 -2.76 -14.06 -7.08
CA GLU A 460 -3.01 -12.63 -6.99
C GLU A 460 -3.96 -12.30 -5.85
N ARG A 461 -3.88 -11.08 -5.30
CA ARG A 461 -4.69 -10.63 -4.17
C ARG A 461 -6.06 -10.16 -4.61
N HIS A 462 -7.08 -10.54 -3.86
CA HIS A 462 -8.49 -10.21 -4.09
C HIS A 462 -9.04 -9.35 -2.95
N ARG A 463 -10.05 -8.53 -3.31
CA ARG A 463 -10.86 -7.75 -2.38
C ARG A 463 -12.23 -7.46 -2.99
N HIS A 464 -13.14 -8.45 -2.98
CA HIS A 464 -14.47 -8.31 -3.57
C HIS A 464 -15.51 -9.29 -3.00
N ARG A 465 -16.82 -8.99 -3.19
CA ARG A 465 -17.96 -9.86 -2.84
C ARG A 465 -18.69 -10.37 -4.06
N TYR A 466 -18.61 -9.62 -5.16
CA TYR A 466 -19.33 -9.89 -6.39
C TYR A 466 -18.33 -10.31 -7.45
N GLU A 467 -18.78 -11.18 -8.35
CA GLU A 467 -17.96 -11.73 -9.41
C GLU A 467 -18.79 -12.10 -10.64
N PHE A 468 -18.12 -12.46 -11.72
CA PHE A 468 -18.76 -12.83 -12.95
C PHE A 468 -19.62 -14.10 -12.77
N ASN A 469 -20.85 -14.06 -13.30
CA ASN A 469 -21.75 -15.20 -13.30
C ASN A 469 -21.43 -16.13 -14.47
N ASN A 470 -20.91 -17.30 -14.17
CA ASN A 470 -20.47 -18.29 -15.17
C ASN A 470 -21.59 -18.81 -16.08
N ASP A 471 -22.89 -18.62 -15.74
CA ASP A 471 -24.01 -19.00 -16.62
C ASP A 471 -23.94 -18.28 -17.97
N TYR A 472 -23.34 -17.08 -18.01
CA TYR A 472 -23.18 -16.28 -19.23
C TYR A 472 -21.87 -16.56 -19.98
N LEU A 473 -20.94 -17.35 -19.42
CA LEU A 473 -19.59 -17.51 -19.95
C LEU A 473 -19.55 -17.93 -21.42
N LYS A 474 -20.36 -18.92 -21.78
CA LYS A 474 -20.44 -19.45 -23.16
C LYS A 474 -20.86 -18.39 -24.18
N GLU A 475 -21.82 -17.52 -23.80
CA GLU A 475 -22.28 -16.43 -24.66
C GLU A 475 -21.21 -15.37 -24.86
N PHE A 476 -20.45 -15.03 -23.81
CA PHE A 476 -19.33 -14.10 -23.86
C PHE A 476 -18.22 -14.61 -24.79
N GLU A 477 -17.79 -15.87 -24.64
CA GLU A 477 -16.73 -16.46 -25.44
C GLU A 477 -17.13 -16.57 -26.92
N ASN A 478 -18.39 -16.94 -27.21
CA ASN A 478 -18.91 -17.00 -28.58
C ASN A 478 -18.86 -15.64 -29.31
N LYS A 479 -18.86 -14.53 -28.56
CA LYS A 479 -18.79 -13.17 -29.10
C LYS A 479 -17.40 -12.53 -28.97
N GLY A 480 -16.41 -13.31 -28.49
CA GLY A 480 -15.00 -12.90 -28.47
C GLY A 480 -14.47 -12.32 -27.18
N MET A 481 -15.27 -12.26 -26.10
CA MET A 481 -14.79 -11.97 -24.74
C MET A 481 -14.39 -13.29 -24.09
N MET A 482 -13.09 -13.56 -24.08
CA MET A 482 -12.53 -14.85 -23.66
C MET A 482 -12.19 -14.85 -22.17
N ALA A 483 -12.60 -15.88 -21.44
CA ALA A 483 -12.04 -16.14 -20.11
C ALA A 483 -10.63 -16.73 -20.28
N THR A 484 -9.63 -15.96 -19.90
CA THR A 484 -8.22 -16.34 -20.05
C THR A 484 -7.51 -16.59 -18.73
N GLY A 485 -8.20 -16.38 -17.60
CA GLY A 485 -7.76 -16.76 -16.26
C GLY A 485 -8.93 -17.31 -15.46
N ILE A 486 -8.76 -18.47 -14.84
CA ILE A 486 -9.79 -19.16 -14.07
C ILE A 486 -9.20 -19.64 -12.76
N ASN A 487 -9.93 -19.47 -11.66
CA ASN A 487 -9.57 -20.09 -10.39
C ASN A 487 -9.74 -21.61 -10.50
N PRO A 488 -8.67 -22.42 -10.29
CA PRO A 488 -8.74 -23.87 -10.50
C PRO A 488 -9.56 -24.61 -9.44
N GLU A 489 -9.85 -23.99 -8.30
CA GLU A 489 -10.57 -24.61 -7.18
C GLU A 489 -12.09 -24.34 -7.27
N THR A 490 -12.47 -23.13 -7.71
CA THR A 490 -13.87 -22.69 -7.75
C THR A 490 -14.45 -22.61 -9.16
N GLY A 491 -13.61 -22.60 -10.20
CA GLY A 491 -14.03 -22.40 -11.57
C GLY A 491 -14.41 -20.94 -11.91
N LEU A 492 -14.21 -20.00 -11.00
CA LEU A 492 -14.55 -18.60 -11.19
C LEU A 492 -13.65 -17.92 -12.22
N VAL A 493 -14.25 -17.06 -13.05
CA VAL A 493 -13.50 -16.28 -14.03
C VAL A 493 -12.77 -15.14 -13.34
N GLU A 494 -11.44 -15.16 -13.46
CA GLU A 494 -10.54 -14.17 -12.87
C GLU A 494 -10.04 -13.15 -13.88
N VAL A 495 -10.03 -13.50 -15.18
CA VAL A 495 -9.52 -12.66 -16.25
C VAL A 495 -10.37 -12.77 -17.50
N PHE A 496 -10.71 -11.61 -18.06
CA PHE A 496 -11.28 -11.50 -19.41
C PHE A 496 -10.32 -10.79 -20.37
N GLU A 497 -10.28 -11.27 -21.60
CA GLU A 497 -9.62 -10.62 -22.72
C GLU A 497 -10.55 -10.53 -23.93
N LEU A 498 -10.49 -9.41 -24.66
CA LEU A 498 -11.17 -9.28 -25.95
C LEU A 498 -10.23 -9.72 -27.08
N LYS A 499 -10.66 -10.73 -27.84
CA LYS A 499 -9.85 -11.44 -28.85
C LYS A 499 -9.27 -10.50 -29.91
N ASP A 500 -10.11 -9.67 -30.53
CA ASP A 500 -9.74 -8.81 -31.67
C ASP A 500 -9.37 -7.38 -31.27
N HIS A 501 -8.89 -7.20 -30.04
CA HIS A 501 -8.44 -5.92 -29.49
C HIS A 501 -6.92 -5.93 -29.27
N PRO A 502 -6.19 -4.83 -29.55
CA PRO A 502 -4.74 -4.75 -29.32
C PRO A 502 -4.34 -5.12 -27.90
N TRP A 503 -5.02 -4.54 -26.93
CA TRP A 503 -4.91 -4.84 -25.50
C TRP A 503 -6.21 -4.48 -24.79
N PHE A 504 -6.99 -5.48 -24.40
CA PHE A 504 -8.18 -5.30 -23.57
C PHE A 504 -8.20 -6.42 -22.56
N VAL A 505 -7.89 -6.08 -21.31
CA VAL A 505 -7.74 -7.03 -20.21
C VAL A 505 -8.53 -6.53 -19.01
N GLY A 506 -9.40 -7.36 -18.48
CA GLY A 506 -10.08 -7.15 -17.20
C GLY A 506 -9.67 -8.23 -16.22
N VAL A 507 -9.33 -7.85 -14.98
CA VAL A 507 -8.93 -8.77 -13.93
C VAL A 507 -9.79 -8.56 -12.67
N GLN A 508 -10.24 -9.65 -12.04
CA GLN A 508 -11.02 -9.58 -10.81
C GLN A 508 -10.16 -9.28 -9.58
N PHE A 509 -8.90 -9.70 -9.63
CA PHE A 509 -7.90 -9.45 -8.60
C PHE A 509 -7.27 -8.05 -8.72
N HIS A 510 -6.42 -7.71 -7.75
CA HIS A 510 -5.73 -6.43 -7.61
C HIS A 510 -4.22 -6.57 -7.88
N PRO A 511 -3.76 -6.48 -9.15
CA PRO A 511 -2.35 -6.65 -9.50
C PRO A 511 -1.46 -5.53 -8.91
N GLU A 512 -2.04 -4.37 -8.62
CA GLU A 512 -1.34 -3.21 -8.06
C GLU A 512 -0.67 -3.51 -6.73
N TYR A 513 -1.23 -4.41 -5.91
CA TYR A 513 -0.70 -4.73 -4.59
C TYR A 513 0.62 -5.52 -4.62
N LYS A 514 0.94 -6.17 -5.73
CA LYS A 514 2.17 -6.96 -5.86
C LYS A 514 3.29 -6.28 -6.67
N SER A 515 3.10 -5.03 -7.07
CA SER A 515 4.13 -4.28 -7.79
C SER A 515 5.17 -3.69 -6.84
N THR A 516 6.44 -4.00 -7.05
CA THR A 516 7.56 -3.47 -6.24
C THR A 516 8.63 -2.84 -7.12
N VAL A 517 9.59 -2.12 -6.51
CA VAL A 517 10.75 -1.54 -7.22
C VAL A 517 11.60 -2.64 -7.87
N ASP A 518 11.83 -3.74 -7.15
CA ASP A 518 12.65 -4.86 -7.62
C ASP A 518 11.90 -5.80 -8.59
N GLN A 519 10.55 -5.83 -8.50
CA GLN A 519 9.66 -6.68 -9.31
C GLN A 519 8.42 -5.89 -9.75
N PRO A 520 8.54 -5.02 -10.76
CA PRO A 520 7.39 -4.36 -11.37
C PRO A 520 6.36 -5.36 -11.85
N HIS A 521 5.09 -5.12 -11.55
CA HIS A 521 4.05 -6.10 -11.86
C HIS A 521 3.90 -6.29 -13.38
N PRO A 522 3.96 -7.55 -13.89
CA PRO A 522 4.04 -7.83 -15.33
C PRO A 522 2.83 -7.31 -16.12
N LEU A 523 1.64 -7.33 -15.53
CA LEU A 523 0.43 -6.84 -16.17
C LEU A 523 0.48 -5.32 -16.42
N PHE A 524 0.97 -4.54 -15.47
CA PHE A 524 1.18 -3.09 -15.65
C PHE A 524 2.29 -2.82 -16.67
N VAL A 525 3.39 -3.59 -16.65
CA VAL A 525 4.47 -3.46 -17.62
C VAL A 525 3.96 -3.71 -19.04
N ALA A 526 3.18 -4.78 -19.24
CA ALA A 526 2.61 -5.11 -20.56
C ALA A 526 1.56 -4.09 -21.01
N PHE A 527 0.75 -3.55 -20.09
CA PHE A 527 -0.23 -2.51 -20.40
C PHE A 527 0.45 -1.21 -20.86
N VAL A 528 1.48 -0.74 -20.13
CA VAL A 528 2.27 0.44 -20.55
C VAL A 528 2.94 0.20 -21.92
N ASN A 529 3.46 -0.99 -22.18
CA ASN A 529 4.02 -1.33 -23.51
C ASN A 529 2.93 -1.27 -24.61
N ALA A 530 1.71 -1.74 -24.32
CA ALA A 530 0.60 -1.66 -25.26
C ALA A 530 0.19 -0.20 -25.55
N THR A 531 0.19 0.67 -24.52
CA THR A 531 -0.10 2.11 -24.70
C THR A 531 0.98 2.81 -25.54
N LEU A 532 2.25 2.49 -25.33
CA LEU A 532 3.36 2.97 -26.18
C LEU A 532 3.19 2.57 -27.65
N LYS A 533 2.84 1.31 -27.89
CA LYS A 533 2.57 0.82 -29.26
C LYS A 533 1.36 1.51 -29.89
N ASN A 534 0.36 1.86 -29.12
CA ASN A 534 -0.82 2.58 -29.60
C ASN A 534 -0.50 4.03 -29.97
N LYS A 535 0.27 4.72 -29.11
CA LYS A 535 0.73 6.10 -29.37
C LYS A 535 1.55 6.25 -30.65
N ASN A 536 2.32 5.22 -31.01
CA ASN A 536 3.23 5.24 -32.16
C ASN A 536 2.57 4.78 -33.48
N LYS A 537 1.25 4.50 -33.47
CA LYS A 537 0.46 4.20 -34.68
C LYS A 537 -0.09 5.47 -35.29
#